data_05dc9116e557b824f4e02f7c0a8956c4
#
_entry.id   05dc9116e557b824f4e02f7c0a8956c4
#
_cell.length_a   1.000
_cell.length_b   1.000
_cell.length_c   1.000
_cell.angle_alpha   90.00
_cell.angle_beta   90.00
_cell.angle_gamma   90.00
#
_symmetry.space_group_name_H-M   'P 1'
#
loop_
_entity.id
_entity.type
_entity.pdbx_description
1 polymer ?
#
loop_
_entity_poly.entity_id
_entity_poly.type
_entity_poly.pdbx_seq_one_letter_code
_entity_poly.pdbx_strand_id
1 'polypeptide(L)'
;MASNPINTMDRFTSFSQEIQAIEALRKSRRAKIKKYPTVSVLLSTLRADDLSNLLQQLLTQTLASFELVLGLHTIELSASHKRQIAALNRRKVKVVVQKFTKDQTLGTILSTLATQSSSEYIAKMDDDDYYGPEHLRDLVDAAIDTGAEVVGRAMNYVYLEPLALTVRRFAPHGTQAVELWSDWVCGGTILAKRDVAEAAGWFGEGNTAVDRYLLSGVTNNGGKIWRTFGAGYIYRRTFTFHTYVTNYSKYLNGANEQVVGIWDHPIFGGER
;
A
#
# COMPACT_ATOMS: atom_id res chain seq x y z
N MET A 1 11.09 -2.26 27.75
CA MET A 1 10.33 -1.91 26.56
C MET A 1 9.08 -2.77 26.58
N ALA A 2 7.87 -2.17 26.60
CA ALA A 2 6.66 -2.96 26.49
C ALA A 2 6.67 -3.67 25.12
N SER A 3 6.53 -4.99 25.11
CA SER A 3 6.44 -5.75 23.87
C SER A 3 5.26 -5.22 23.05
N ASN A 4 5.52 -4.80 21.81
CA ASN A 4 4.44 -4.45 20.90
C ASN A 4 3.49 -5.67 20.77
N PRO A 5 2.20 -5.55 21.09
CA PRO A 5 1.30 -6.71 21.10
C PRO A 5 1.21 -7.43 19.74
N ILE A 6 1.53 -6.74 18.64
CA ILE A 6 1.52 -7.35 17.31
C ILE A 6 2.79 -8.16 17.01
N ASN A 7 3.93 -7.88 17.66
CA ASN A 7 5.14 -8.69 17.50
C ASN A 7 4.99 -10.15 17.98
N THR A 8 3.96 -10.44 18.76
CA THR A 8 3.64 -11.81 19.18
C THR A 8 2.65 -12.52 18.26
N MET A 9 2.17 -11.86 17.20
CA MET A 9 1.26 -12.47 16.23
C MET A 9 2.01 -13.49 15.38
N ASP A 10 1.69 -14.72 15.61
CA ASP A 10 2.11 -15.86 14.81
C ASP A 10 0.95 -16.39 13.94
N ARG A 11 1.21 -17.45 13.21
CA ARG A 11 0.21 -18.14 12.38
C ARG A 11 -0.99 -18.71 13.14
N PHE A 12 -0.94 -18.78 14.47
CA PHE A 12 -2.00 -19.34 15.32
C PHE A 12 -2.94 -18.27 15.85
N THR A 13 -2.54 -16.99 15.78
CA THR A 13 -3.44 -15.87 16.15
C THR A 13 -4.59 -15.80 15.17
N SER A 14 -5.83 -15.80 15.67
CA SER A 14 -7.03 -15.67 14.84
C SER A 14 -7.14 -14.26 14.24
N PHE A 15 -7.91 -14.13 13.15
CA PHE A 15 -8.24 -12.83 12.57
C PHE A 15 -8.82 -11.86 13.60
N SER A 16 -9.75 -12.33 14.43
CA SER A 16 -10.38 -11.50 15.47
C SER A 16 -9.36 -10.97 16.50
N GLN A 17 -8.41 -11.80 16.93
CA GLN A 17 -7.33 -11.37 17.83
C GLN A 17 -6.38 -10.38 17.17
N GLU A 18 -6.08 -10.58 15.88
CA GLU A 18 -5.29 -9.64 15.08
C GLU A 18 -5.95 -8.25 15.03
N ILE A 19 -7.24 -8.20 14.74
CA ILE A 19 -7.99 -6.94 14.69
C ILE A 19 -7.96 -6.21 16.03
N GLN A 20 -8.19 -6.91 17.14
CA GLN A 20 -8.12 -6.31 18.49
C GLN A 20 -6.72 -5.74 18.77
N ALA A 21 -5.66 -6.45 18.41
CA ALA A 21 -4.28 -5.98 18.58
C ALA A 21 -3.99 -4.74 17.71
N ILE A 22 -4.49 -4.72 16.47
CA ILE A 22 -4.36 -3.57 15.57
C ILE A 22 -5.08 -2.34 16.11
N GLU A 23 -6.31 -2.50 16.63
CA GLU A 23 -7.07 -1.41 17.21
C GLU A 23 -6.36 -0.81 18.44
N ALA A 24 -5.80 -1.66 19.30
CA ALA A 24 -5.01 -1.23 20.45
C ALA A 24 -3.74 -0.45 20.00
N LEU A 25 -3.05 -0.94 18.96
CA LEU A 25 -1.87 -0.29 18.39
C LEU A 25 -2.22 1.06 17.77
N ARG A 26 -3.29 1.14 16.97
CA ARG A 26 -3.80 2.41 16.39
C ARG A 26 -4.08 3.43 17.50
N LYS A 27 -4.77 3.02 18.56
CA LYS A 27 -5.07 3.89 19.71
C LYS A 27 -3.79 4.41 20.36
N SER A 28 -2.81 3.54 20.59
CA SER A 28 -1.52 3.90 21.19
C SER A 28 -0.72 4.87 20.32
N ARG A 29 -0.62 4.61 19.01
CA ARG A 29 0.10 5.49 18.06
C ARG A 29 -0.56 6.86 17.98
N ARG A 30 -1.86 6.90 17.74
CA ARG A 30 -2.63 8.14 17.54
C ARG A 30 -2.67 9.05 18.76
N ALA A 31 -2.59 8.50 19.97
CA ALA A 31 -2.51 9.30 21.20
C ALA A 31 -1.25 10.17 21.26
N LYS A 32 -0.20 9.83 20.54
CA LYS A 32 1.09 10.54 20.52
C LYS A 32 1.20 11.54 19.35
N ILE A 33 0.35 11.42 18.34
CA ILE A 33 0.47 12.19 17.10
C ILE A 33 -0.28 13.52 17.24
N LYS A 34 0.48 14.63 17.19
CA LYS A 34 -0.05 15.99 17.25
C LYS A 34 -0.34 16.60 15.87
N LYS A 35 0.43 16.18 14.85
CA LYS A 35 0.33 16.72 13.49
C LYS A 35 0.72 15.62 12.51
N TYR A 36 -0.04 15.50 11.43
CA TYR A 36 0.27 14.61 10.31
C TYR A 36 1.16 15.34 9.28
N PRO A 37 2.16 14.65 8.70
CA PRO A 37 2.93 15.18 7.59
C PRO A 37 2.09 15.26 6.32
N THR A 38 2.57 15.97 5.32
CA THR A 38 1.99 15.96 3.98
C THR A 38 2.35 14.65 3.25
N VAL A 39 1.38 14.11 2.51
CA VAL A 39 1.53 12.85 1.77
C VAL A 39 1.07 13.03 0.34
N SER A 40 1.86 12.59 -0.64
CA SER A 40 1.43 12.43 -2.04
C SER A 40 1.31 10.96 -2.39
N VAL A 41 0.11 10.55 -2.77
CA VAL A 41 -0.16 9.21 -3.31
C VAL A 41 0.26 9.19 -4.77
N LEU A 42 1.18 8.29 -5.12
CA LEU A 42 1.65 8.04 -6.48
C LEU A 42 0.89 6.83 -7.03
N LEU A 43 0.15 7.03 -8.08
CA LEU A 43 -0.63 6.01 -8.74
C LEU A 43 -0.37 6.03 -10.24
N SER A 44 0.18 4.95 -10.78
CA SER A 44 0.28 4.72 -12.23
C SER A 44 -0.72 3.65 -12.63
N THR A 45 -1.50 3.89 -13.68
CA THR A 45 -2.47 2.90 -14.17
C THR A 45 -2.49 2.83 -15.69
N LEU A 46 -2.62 1.60 -16.19
CA LEU A 46 -2.94 1.27 -17.58
C LEU A 46 -4.30 0.56 -17.69
N ARG A 47 -5.02 0.39 -16.55
CA ARG A 47 -6.28 -0.34 -16.42
C ARG A 47 -7.42 0.63 -16.10
N ALA A 48 -8.15 1.05 -17.14
CA ALA A 48 -9.25 1.99 -16.96
C ALA A 48 -10.36 1.45 -16.04
N ASP A 49 -10.61 0.14 -16.09
CA ASP A 49 -11.68 -0.49 -15.31
C ASP A 49 -11.34 -0.53 -13.80
N ASP A 50 -10.09 -0.83 -13.45
CA ASP A 50 -9.64 -0.87 -12.05
C ASP A 50 -9.54 0.53 -11.43
N LEU A 51 -9.29 1.58 -12.22
CA LEU A 51 -9.15 2.95 -11.74
C LEU A 51 -10.38 3.45 -10.97
N SER A 52 -11.61 3.12 -11.41
CA SER A 52 -12.82 3.52 -10.69
C SER A 52 -12.88 2.97 -9.27
N ASN A 53 -12.49 1.70 -9.09
CA ASN A 53 -12.46 1.06 -7.78
C ASN A 53 -11.43 1.72 -6.87
N LEU A 54 -10.25 2.02 -7.40
CA LEU A 54 -9.19 2.64 -6.63
C LEU A 54 -9.53 4.09 -6.25
N LEU A 55 -10.11 4.88 -7.16
CA LEU A 55 -10.59 6.23 -6.83
C LEU A 55 -11.66 6.18 -5.73
N GLN A 56 -12.53 5.16 -5.72
CA GLN A 56 -13.49 4.95 -4.65
C GLN A 56 -12.81 4.63 -3.32
N GLN A 57 -11.78 3.78 -3.32
CA GLN A 57 -11.01 3.46 -2.12
C GLN A 57 -10.26 4.70 -1.58
N LEU A 58 -9.75 5.57 -2.46
CA LEU A 58 -9.16 6.85 -2.05
C LEU A 58 -10.20 7.81 -1.44
N LEU A 59 -11.45 7.78 -1.91
CA LEU A 59 -12.54 8.55 -1.31
C LEU A 59 -12.89 8.09 0.11
N THR A 60 -12.58 6.87 0.50
CA THR A 60 -12.86 6.35 1.85
C THR A 60 -11.69 6.50 2.82
N GLN A 61 -10.50 6.91 2.36
CA GLN A 61 -9.33 7.05 3.25
C GLN A 61 -9.58 8.02 4.40
N THR A 62 -9.20 7.61 5.61
CA THR A 62 -9.39 8.41 6.84
C THR A 62 -8.27 9.42 7.10
N LEU A 63 -7.15 9.35 6.38
CA LEU A 63 -6.16 10.41 6.39
C LEU A 63 -6.80 11.70 5.85
N ALA A 64 -6.85 12.74 6.66
CA ALA A 64 -7.69 13.92 6.42
C ALA A 64 -7.31 14.70 5.16
N SER A 65 -6.02 14.70 4.80
CA SER A 65 -5.51 15.43 3.64
C SER A 65 -4.31 14.70 3.04
N PHE A 66 -4.34 14.54 1.73
CA PHE A 66 -3.22 14.04 0.91
C PHE A 66 -3.35 14.63 -0.50
N GLU A 67 -2.32 14.48 -1.31
CA GLU A 67 -2.34 14.76 -2.75
C GLU A 67 -2.40 13.45 -3.52
N LEU A 68 -3.12 13.39 -4.62
CA LEU A 68 -3.06 12.30 -5.59
C LEU A 68 -2.31 12.76 -6.84
N VAL A 69 -1.20 12.11 -7.15
CA VAL A 69 -0.44 12.29 -8.39
C VAL A 69 -0.70 11.07 -9.27
N LEU A 70 -1.62 11.23 -10.23
CA LEU A 70 -2.18 10.16 -11.06
C LEU A 70 -1.50 10.13 -12.44
N GLY A 71 -0.80 9.05 -12.73
CA GLY A 71 -0.23 8.76 -14.03
C GLY A 71 -1.17 7.88 -14.88
N LEU A 72 -1.64 8.41 -15.99
CA LEU A 72 -2.44 7.69 -16.99
C LEU A 72 -1.52 7.12 -18.07
N HIS A 73 -1.24 5.82 -18.00
CA HIS A 73 -0.39 5.14 -18.95
C HIS A 73 -1.24 4.61 -20.11
N THR A 74 -1.33 5.37 -21.19
CA THR A 74 -2.10 5.05 -22.43
C THR A 74 -3.63 4.95 -22.25
N ILE A 75 -4.18 5.43 -21.15
CA ILE A 75 -5.64 5.44 -20.92
C ILE A 75 -6.19 6.86 -20.81
N GLU A 76 -7.49 6.99 -21.00
CA GLU A 76 -8.23 8.23 -20.87
C GLU A 76 -9.22 8.17 -19.70
N LEU A 77 -9.44 9.34 -19.08
CA LEU A 77 -10.42 9.46 -18.00
C LEU A 77 -11.85 9.45 -18.54
N SER A 78 -12.65 8.49 -18.11
CA SER A 78 -14.09 8.45 -18.36
C SER A 78 -14.83 9.55 -17.60
N ALA A 79 -16.12 9.75 -17.93
CA ALA A 79 -16.98 10.66 -17.18
C ALA A 79 -17.13 10.26 -15.70
N SER A 80 -17.11 8.95 -15.40
CA SER A 80 -17.13 8.42 -14.03
C SER A 80 -15.87 8.82 -13.27
N HIS A 81 -14.68 8.57 -13.84
CA HIS A 81 -13.40 8.97 -13.25
C HIS A 81 -13.33 10.47 -12.94
N LYS A 82 -13.78 11.31 -13.89
CA LYS A 82 -13.84 12.78 -13.68
C LYS A 82 -14.76 13.18 -12.51
N ARG A 83 -15.90 12.48 -12.34
CA ARG A 83 -16.79 12.71 -11.18
C ARG A 83 -16.15 12.30 -9.85
N GLN A 84 -15.45 11.17 -9.82
CA GLN A 84 -14.73 10.70 -8.62
C GLN A 84 -13.56 11.63 -8.27
N ILE A 85 -12.80 12.10 -9.25
CA ILE A 85 -11.75 13.11 -9.06
C ILE A 85 -12.35 14.43 -8.51
N ALA A 86 -13.48 14.89 -9.05
CA ALA A 86 -14.17 16.05 -8.50
C ALA A 86 -14.65 15.83 -7.06
N ALA A 87 -15.03 14.60 -6.69
CA ALA A 87 -15.36 14.24 -5.31
C ALA A 87 -14.13 14.27 -4.39
N LEU A 88 -12.97 13.78 -4.83
CA LEU A 88 -11.70 13.90 -4.10
C LEU A 88 -11.34 15.37 -3.86
N ASN A 89 -11.43 16.21 -4.89
CA ASN A 89 -11.16 17.64 -4.76
C ASN A 89 -12.09 18.32 -3.72
N ARG A 90 -13.38 17.95 -3.68
CA ARG A 90 -14.30 18.44 -2.64
C ARG A 90 -13.90 18.01 -1.22
N ARG A 91 -13.22 16.86 -1.08
CA ARG A 91 -12.62 16.41 0.17
C ARG A 91 -11.24 17.04 0.47
N LYS A 92 -10.84 18.07 -0.28
CA LYS A 92 -9.54 18.75 -0.18
C LYS A 92 -8.35 17.85 -0.54
N VAL A 93 -8.56 16.77 -1.30
CA VAL A 93 -7.50 15.98 -1.92
C VAL A 93 -7.18 16.65 -3.25
N LYS A 94 -6.00 17.26 -3.36
CA LYS A 94 -5.51 17.82 -4.62
C LYS A 94 -5.18 16.67 -5.57
N VAL A 95 -5.73 16.70 -6.78
CA VAL A 95 -5.45 15.69 -7.81
C VAL A 95 -4.69 16.32 -8.96
N VAL A 96 -3.49 15.79 -9.22
CA VAL A 96 -2.66 16.11 -10.38
C VAL A 96 -2.69 14.92 -11.33
N VAL A 97 -3.02 15.15 -12.60
CA VAL A 97 -3.11 14.09 -13.62
C VAL A 97 -2.06 14.32 -14.67
N GLN A 98 -1.28 13.28 -14.97
CA GLN A 98 -0.28 13.27 -16.04
C GLN A 98 -0.51 12.10 -16.98
N LYS A 99 -0.33 12.32 -18.27
CA LYS A 99 -0.40 11.27 -19.29
C LYS A 99 0.99 10.78 -19.67
N PHE A 100 1.08 9.48 -19.89
CA PHE A 100 2.31 8.80 -20.29
C PHE A 100 2.07 7.96 -21.54
N THR A 101 3.11 7.81 -22.34
CA THR A 101 3.09 7.05 -23.58
C THR A 101 3.52 5.60 -23.35
N LYS A 102 3.22 4.72 -24.30
CA LYS A 102 3.43 3.27 -24.19
C LYS A 102 4.90 2.86 -23.99
N ASP A 103 5.83 3.66 -24.48
CA ASP A 103 7.27 3.43 -24.40
C ASP A 103 7.86 3.74 -23.03
N GLN A 104 7.14 4.46 -22.18
CA GLN A 104 7.60 4.79 -20.84
C GLN A 104 7.41 3.62 -19.88
N THR A 105 8.42 3.32 -19.10
CA THR A 105 8.41 2.21 -18.15
C THR A 105 7.71 2.60 -16.84
N LEU A 106 7.26 1.62 -16.06
CA LEU A 106 6.63 1.85 -14.77
C LEU A 106 7.53 2.64 -13.81
N GLY A 107 8.84 2.28 -13.76
CA GLY A 107 9.79 2.98 -12.90
C GLY A 107 9.97 4.44 -13.30
N THR A 108 10.12 4.72 -14.60
CA THR A 108 10.18 6.08 -15.12
C THR A 108 8.92 6.88 -14.80
N ILE A 109 7.73 6.27 -14.97
CA ILE A 109 6.46 6.92 -14.64
C ILE A 109 6.41 7.26 -13.14
N LEU A 110 6.63 6.28 -12.26
CA LEU A 110 6.58 6.49 -10.80
C LEU A 110 7.62 7.52 -10.33
N SER A 111 8.84 7.48 -10.88
CA SER A 111 9.89 8.46 -10.59
C SER A 111 9.47 9.88 -11.02
N THR A 112 8.85 10.01 -12.20
CA THR A 112 8.32 11.29 -12.69
C THR A 112 7.20 11.81 -11.78
N LEU A 113 6.26 10.95 -11.35
CA LEU A 113 5.20 11.34 -10.41
C LEU A 113 5.79 11.77 -9.06
N ALA A 114 6.83 11.08 -8.58
CA ALA A 114 7.50 11.41 -7.32
C ALA A 114 8.20 12.77 -7.38
N THR A 115 8.86 13.11 -8.49
CA THR A 115 9.52 14.42 -8.65
C THR A 115 8.55 15.59 -8.68
N GLN A 116 7.29 15.36 -9.10
CA GLN A 116 6.23 16.39 -9.09
C GLN A 116 5.60 16.60 -7.72
N SER A 117 5.81 15.67 -6.81
CA SER A 117 5.33 15.77 -5.42
C SER A 117 6.12 16.79 -4.63
N SER A 118 5.43 17.60 -3.83
CA SER A 118 6.05 18.53 -2.86
C SER A 118 5.82 18.10 -1.40
N SER A 119 5.22 16.94 -1.18
CA SER A 119 4.90 16.42 0.16
C SER A 119 6.13 15.87 0.87
N GLU A 120 6.06 15.79 2.20
CA GLU A 120 7.11 15.19 3.04
C GLU A 120 7.25 13.68 2.79
N TYR A 121 6.14 13.02 2.46
CA TYR A 121 6.10 11.59 2.14
C TYR A 121 5.47 11.34 0.78
N ILE A 122 5.95 10.31 0.11
CA ILE A 122 5.30 9.70 -1.05
C ILE A 122 4.74 8.33 -0.66
N ALA A 123 3.53 8.01 -1.13
CA ALA A 123 2.88 6.73 -0.92
C ALA A 123 2.59 6.07 -2.27
N LYS A 124 3.21 4.93 -2.56
CA LYS A 124 2.91 4.16 -3.78
C LYS A 124 1.69 3.27 -3.53
N MET A 125 0.72 3.35 -4.42
CA MET A 125 -0.43 2.43 -4.47
C MET A 125 -0.50 1.81 -5.87
N ASP A 126 -0.80 0.50 -5.94
CA ASP A 126 -1.01 -0.23 -7.20
C ASP A 126 -2.50 -0.20 -7.59
N ASP A 127 -2.79 -0.23 -8.89
CA ASP A 127 -4.15 -0.04 -9.41
C ASP A 127 -5.02 -1.29 -9.32
N ASP A 128 -4.45 -2.45 -9.01
CA ASP A 128 -5.09 -3.75 -8.99
C ASP A 128 -5.29 -4.37 -7.60
N ASP A 129 -4.94 -3.65 -6.53
CA ASP A 129 -5.06 -4.13 -5.15
C ASP A 129 -6.25 -3.51 -4.39
N TYR A 130 -6.54 -4.02 -3.19
CA TYR A 130 -7.58 -3.46 -2.32
C TYR A 130 -6.98 -2.81 -1.08
N TYR A 131 -7.42 -1.58 -0.80
CA TYR A 131 -6.93 -0.75 0.29
C TYR A 131 -8.08 -0.34 1.21
N GLY A 132 -8.00 -0.73 2.46
CA GLY A 132 -8.97 -0.34 3.47
C GLY A 132 -8.91 1.14 3.85
N PRO A 133 -9.92 1.66 4.54
CA PRO A 133 -10.05 3.10 4.82
C PRO A 133 -8.91 3.70 5.64
N GLU A 134 -8.25 2.91 6.47
CA GLU A 134 -7.16 3.35 7.35
C GLU A 134 -5.77 3.15 6.70
N HIS A 135 -5.71 2.75 5.40
CA HIS A 135 -4.44 2.35 4.78
C HIS A 135 -3.36 3.42 4.88
N LEU A 136 -3.63 4.61 4.34
CA LEU A 136 -2.65 5.70 4.35
C LEU A 136 -2.34 6.17 5.78
N ARG A 137 -3.36 6.27 6.62
CA ARG A 137 -3.20 6.72 7.99
C ARG A 137 -2.35 5.77 8.82
N ASP A 138 -2.57 4.45 8.73
CA ASP A 138 -1.79 3.45 9.43
C ASP A 138 -0.30 3.50 9.07
N LEU A 139 0.02 3.71 7.77
CA LEU A 139 1.41 3.83 7.32
C LEU A 139 2.07 5.08 7.91
N VAL A 140 1.38 6.22 7.91
CA VAL A 140 1.88 7.47 8.50
C VAL A 140 2.00 7.35 10.02
N ASP A 141 1.01 6.76 10.69
CA ASP A 141 1.05 6.49 12.13
C ASP A 141 2.28 5.65 12.51
N ALA A 142 2.60 4.63 11.70
CA ALA A 142 3.78 3.79 11.89
C ALA A 142 5.09 4.56 11.62
N ALA A 143 5.15 5.38 10.57
CA ALA A 143 6.33 6.18 10.26
C ALA A 143 6.67 7.17 11.40
N ILE A 144 5.66 7.83 11.96
CA ILE A 144 5.83 8.77 13.09
C ILE A 144 6.26 8.03 14.37
N ASP A 145 5.61 6.89 14.68
CA ASP A 145 5.88 6.14 15.92
C ASP A 145 7.27 5.51 15.93
N THR A 146 7.77 5.04 14.78
CA THR A 146 9.05 4.33 14.67
C THR A 146 10.21 5.20 14.23
N GLY A 147 9.95 6.33 13.59
CA GLY A 147 10.96 7.16 12.93
C GLY A 147 11.52 6.55 11.64
N ALA A 148 10.90 5.50 11.09
CA ALA A 148 11.35 4.85 9.88
C ALA A 148 11.31 5.81 8.67
N GLU A 149 12.30 5.68 7.80
CA GLU A 149 12.33 6.39 6.52
C GLU A 149 11.34 5.82 5.50
N VAL A 150 11.14 4.51 5.56
CA VAL A 150 10.15 3.80 4.74
C VAL A 150 9.29 2.93 5.64
N VAL A 151 7.99 2.93 5.36
CA VAL A 151 7.01 2.01 5.98
C VAL A 151 6.24 1.31 4.86
N GLY A 152 5.92 0.04 5.07
CA GLY A 152 5.01 -0.69 4.20
C GLY A 152 4.38 -1.86 4.94
N ARG A 153 3.39 -2.49 4.31
CA ARG A 153 2.66 -3.59 4.93
C ARG A 153 3.30 -4.95 4.67
N ALA A 154 3.07 -5.89 5.58
CA ALA A 154 3.25 -7.30 5.31
C ALA A 154 2.18 -7.81 4.32
N MET A 155 2.53 -8.78 3.48
CA MET A 155 1.59 -9.44 2.54
C MET A 155 0.88 -10.59 3.25
N ASN A 156 0.02 -10.27 4.22
CA ASN A 156 -0.71 -11.28 5.00
C ASN A 156 -2.06 -11.67 4.36
N TYR A 157 -2.64 -10.82 3.51
CA TYR A 157 -3.92 -11.05 2.87
C TYR A 157 -3.76 -11.06 1.36
N VAL A 158 -4.19 -12.14 0.73
CA VAL A 158 -4.10 -12.33 -0.72
C VAL A 158 -5.43 -12.83 -1.25
N TYR A 159 -6.02 -12.09 -2.19
CA TYR A 159 -7.19 -12.51 -2.94
C TYR A 159 -6.76 -13.19 -4.24
N LEU A 160 -7.07 -14.47 -4.34
CA LEU A 160 -6.85 -15.29 -5.52
C LEU A 160 -8.15 -15.30 -6.32
N GLU A 161 -8.33 -14.33 -7.21
CA GLU A 161 -9.56 -14.13 -7.99
C GLU A 161 -9.97 -15.39 -8.78
N PRO A 162 -9.05 -16.14 -9.43
CA PRO A 162 -9.41 -17.38 -10.13
C PRO A 162 -10.00 -18.47 -9.23
N LEU A 163 -9.76 -18.41 -7.94
CA LEU A 163 -10.30 -19.34 -6.95
C LEU A 163 -11.46 -18.73 -6.16
N ALA A 164 -11.77 -17.46 -6.40
CA ALA A 164 -12.69 -16.65 -5.60
C ALA A 164 -12.39 -16.78 -4.09
N LEU A 165 -11.12 -16.72 -3.71
CA LEU A 165 -10.66 -17.03 -2.35
C LEU A 165 -9.71 -15.96 -1.84
N THR A 166 -10.02 -15.36 -0.68
CA THR A 166 -9.05 -14.57 0.08
C THR A 166 -8.44 -15.43 1.18
N VAL A 167 -7.12 -15.45 1.24
CA VAL A 167 -6.37 -16.17 2.28
C VAL A 167 -5.67 -15.19 3.20
N ARG A 168 -5.71 -15.47 4.51
CA ARG A 168 -4.83 -14.89 5.52
C ARG A 168 -3.67 -15.84 5.75
N ARG A 169 -2.45 -15.32 5.70
CA ARG A 169 -1.25 -16.17 5.75
C ARG A 169 -0.10 -15.51 6.50
N PHE A 170 0.67 -16.37 7.17
CA PHE A 170 1.96 -16.02 7.74
C PHE A 170 2.97 -17.06 7.26
N ALA A 171 3.90 -16.64 6.39
CA ALA A 171 4.85 -17.57 5.82
C ALA A 171 5.82 -18.13 6.89
N PRO A 172 6.23 -19.40 6.76
CA PRO A 172 7.13 -20.04 7.72
C PRO A 172 8.47 -19.32 7.91
N HIS A 173 8.90 -18.55 6.92
CA HIS A 173 10.18 -17.84 6.93
C HIS A 173 10.08 -16.40 7.43
N GLY A 174 8.98 -16.01 8.05
CA GLY A 174 8.82 -14.66 8.61
C GLY A 174 8.71 -13.53 7.61
N THR A 175 8.57 -13.82 6.29
CA THR A 175 8.44 -12.79 5.26
C THR A 175 7.18 -11.94 5.43
N GLN A 176 6.18 -12.48 6.11
CA GLN A 176 4.95 -11.78 6.50
C GLN A 176 4.90 -11.44 7.99
N ALA A 177 5.99 -11.57 8.72
CA ALA A 177 6.07 -11.05 10.10
C ALA A 177 5.85 -9.53 10.09
N VAL A 178 5.27 -9.01 11.16
CA VAL A 178 4.80 -7.63 11.25
C VAL A 178 5.43 -6.88 12.41
N GLU A 179 5.35 -5.55 12.36
CA GLU A 179 5.85 -4.66 13.41
C GLU A 179 7.34 -4.88 13.73
N LEU A 180 8.17 -4.88 12.68
CA LEU A 180 9.61 -5.08 12.80
C LEU A 180 10.39 -4.32 11.72
N TRP A 181 11.66 -4.08 12.00
CA TRP A 181 12.61 -3.61 11.00
C TRP A 181 12.85 -4.68 9.94
N SER A 182 12.83 -4.29 8.68
CA SER A 182 12.87 -5.21 7.54
C SER A 182 13.61 -4.57 6.38
N ASP A 183 14.10 -5.37 5.47
CA ASP A 183 14.63 -4.96 4.16
C ASP A 183 13.56 -5.03 3.05
N TRP A 184 12.38 -5.54 3.39
CA TRP A 184 11.29 -5.74 2.45
C TRP A 184 9.91 -5.40 3.04
N VAL A 185 9.05 -4.80 2.21
CA VAL A 185 7.62 -4.59 2.42
C VAL A 185 6.86 -4.85 1.12
N CYS A 186 5.54 -5.01 1.18
CA CYS A 186 4.73 -5.20 -0.03
C CYS A 186 4.77 -3.93 -0.90
N GLY A 187 5.11 -4.09 -2.18
CA GLY A 187 5.41 -3.00 -3.09
C GLY A 187 4.26 -2.01 -3.31
N GLY A 188 3.00 -2.51 -3.34
CA GLY A 188 1.81 -1.66 -3.45
C GLY A 188 1.47 -0.86 -2.19
N THR A 189 2.33 -0.90 -1.13
CA THR A 189 2.03 -0.27 0.16
C THR A 189 3.14 0.63 0.70
N ILE A 190 4.09 1.00 -0.14
CA ILE A 190 5.26 1.77 0.27
C ILE A 190 4.86 3.21 0.60
N LEU A 191 5.16 3.64 1.83
CA LEU A 191 5.23 5.04 2.24
C LEU A 191 6.71 5.36 2.51
N ALA A 192 7.28 6.34 1.82
CA ALA A 192 8.68 6.73 1.98
C ALA A 192 8.81 8.24 2.22
N LYS A 193 9.76 8.66 3.05
CA LYS A 193 10.19 10.07 3.07
C LYS A 193 10.66 10.45 1.68
N ARG A 194 10.18 11.59 1.18
CA ARG A 194 10.43 12.01 -0.20
C ARG A 194 11.92 12.21 -0.48
N ASP A 195 12.63 12.87 0.42
CA ASP A 195 14.07 13.14 0.32
C ASP A 195 14.92 11.86 0.34
N VAL A 196 14.51 10.86 1.15
CA VAL A 196 15.16 9.55 1.20
C VAL A 196 14.92 8.76 -0.09
N ALA A 197 13.70 8.80 -0.64
CA ALA A 197 13.39 8.18 -1.91
C ALA A 197 14.15 8.84 -3.08
N GLU A 198 14.31 10.15 -3.06
CA GLU A 198 15.12 10.92 -4.01
C GLU A 198 16.58 10.50 -3.96
N ALA A 199 17.17 10.47 -2.78
CA ALA A 199 18.55 10.03 -2.56
C ALA A 199 18.78 8.55 -2.97
N ALA A 200 17.75 7.71 -2.91
CA ALA A 200 17.77 6.32 -3.37
C ALA A 200 17.63 6.16 -4.90
N GLY A 201 17.37 7.23 -5.65
CA GLY A 201 17.14 7.20 -7.09
C GLY A 201 15.70 6.84 -7.50
N TRP A 202 14.73 7.10 -6.63
CA TRP A 202 13.29 6.85 -6.82
C TRP A 202 12.99 5.36 -7.09
N PHE A 203 12.24 5.07 -8.17
CA PHE A 203 11.80 3.73 -8.56
C PHE A 203 12.65 3.10 -9.68
N GLY A 204 13.75 3.77 -10.09
CA GLY A 204 14.56 3.33 -11.22
C GLY A 204 13.84 3.47 -12.58
N GLU A 205 14.32 2.74 -13.59
CA GLU A 205 13.84 2.89 -14.98
C GLU A 205 13.16 1.61 -15.53
N GLY A 206 13.00 0.56 -14.71
CA GLY A 206 12.47 -0.73 -15.16
C GLY A 206 10.95 -0.81 -15.18
N ASN A 207 10.43 -1.89 -15.81
CA ASN A 207 9.01 -2.27 -15.72
C ASN A 207 8.74 -3.25 -14.57
N THR A 208 9.78 -3.85 -14.00
CA THR A 208 9.70 -4.86 -12.93
C THR A 208 10.65 -4.50 -11.80
N ALA A 209 10.37 -5.01 -10.62
CA ALA A 209 11.20 -4.84 -9.42
C ALA A 209 11.47 -3.37 -9.03
N VAL A 210 10.61 -2.44 -9.46
CA VAL A 210 10.70 -1.01 -9.13
C VAL A 210 10.69 -0.77 -7.61
N ASP A 211 9.89 -1.56 -6.89
CA ASP A 211 9.83 -1.53 -5.43
C ASP A 211 11.14 -1.96 -4.80
N ARG A 212 11.72 -3.07 -5.30
CA ARG A 212 13.03 -3.55 -4.84
C ARG A 212 14.13 -2.51 -5.08
N TYR A 213 14.08 -1.84 -6.24
CA TYR A 213 15.06 -0.78 -6.56
C TYR A 213 15.03 0.31 -5.49
N LEU A 214 13.85 0.86 -5.20
CA LEU A 214 13.70 1.88 -4.15
C LEU A 214 14.15 1.35 -2.78
N LEU A 215 13.65 0.18 -2.33
CA LEU A 215 13.96 -0.36 -1.01
C LEU A 215 15.46 -0.66 -0.85
N SER A 216 16.10 -1.22 -1.89
CA SER A 216 17.55 -1.47 -1.89
C SER A 216 18.35 -0.16 -1.89
N GLY A 217 17.93 0.86 -2.65
CA GLY A 217 18.56 2.17 -2.64
C GLY A 217 18.50 2.82 -1.25
N VAL A 218 17.34 2.74 -0.59
CA VAL A 218 17.16 3.25 0.78
C VAL A 218 18.08 2.53 1.77
N THR A 219 18.12 1.20 1.76
CA THR A 219 18.96 0.42 2.68
C THR A 219 20.45 0.61 2.41
N ASN A 220 20.87 0.71 1.15
CA ASN A 220 22.26 0.98 0.76
C ASN A 220 22.74 2.36 1.26
N ASN A 221 21.82 3.32 1.35
CA ASN A 221 22.09 4.65 1.89
C ASN A 221 21.95 4.72 3.44
N GLY A 222 21.76 3.57 4.12
CA GLY A 222 21.64 3.48 5.58
C GLY A 222 20.25 3.80 6.12
N GLY A 223 19.26 4.00 5.27
CA GLY A 223 17.86 4.21 5.65
C GLY A 223 17.22 2.94 6.21
N LYS A 224 16.19 3.11 7.04
CA LYS A 224 15.52 2.04 7.77
C LYS A 224 14.09 1.84 7.27
N ILE A 225 13.72 0.59 7.08
CA ILE A 225 12.40 0.17 6.60
C ILE A 225 11.64 -0.52 7.73
N TRP A 226 10.42 -0.06 8.01
CA TRP A 226 9.52 -0.70 8.96
C TRP A 226 8.42 -1.46 8.24
N ARG A 227 8.23 -2.73 8.59
CA ARG A 227 7.13 -3.53 8.08
C ARG A 227 6.02 -3.63 9.11
N THR A 228 4.91 -2.93 8.85
CA THR A 228 3.73 -2.94 9.71
C THR A 228 2.75 -4.06 9.32
N PHE A 229 1.68 -4.23 10.08
CA PHE A 229 0.66 -5.27 9.88
C PHE A 229 0.04 -5.24 8.48
N GLY A 230 -0.38 -6.43 7.99
CA GLY A 230 -0.94 -6.60 6.65
C GLY A 230 -2.43 -6.25 6.54
N ALA A 231 -3.20 -6.34 7.63
CA ALA A 231 -4.63 -6.05 7.61
C ALA A 231 -4.91 -4.60 7.19
N GLY A 232 -5.97 -4.38 6.41
CA GLY A 232 -6.25 -3.11 5.73
C GLY A 232 -5.64 -3.03 4.33
N TYR A 233 -5.07 -4.13 3.84
CA TYR A 233 -4.59 -4.29 2.48
C TYR A 233 -4.77 -5.74 2.03
N ILE A 234 -5.31 -5.94 0.82
CA ILE A 234 -5.42 -7.25 0.18
C ILE A 234 -4.70 -7.19 -1.16
N TYR A 235 -3.64 -7.99 -1.29
CA TYR A 235 -2.93 -8.19 -2.54
C TYR A 235 -3.78 -9.03 -3.48
N ARG A 236 -4.16 -8.50 -4.66
CA ARG A 236 -5.01 -9.19 -5.63
C ARG A 236 -4.19 -9.93 -6.68
N ARG A 237 -4.61 -11.15 -6.99
CA ARG A 237 -4.07 -11.95 -8.10
C ARG A 237 -5.20 -12.38 -9.02
N THR A 238 -5.12 -11.94 -10.26
CA THR A 238 -6.14 -12.19 -11.31
C THR A 238 -5.60 -13.21 -12.34
N PHE A 239 -6.43 -13.59 -13.30
CA PHE A 239 -5.99 -14.32 -14.50
C PHE A 239 -5.23 -13.45 -15.51
N THR A 240 -5.42 -12.14 -15.44
CA THR A 240 -4.84 -11.20 -16.38
C THR A 240 -3.39 -10.90 -16.07
N PHE A 241 -2.70 -10.25 -17.00
CA PHE A 241 -1.28 -9.97 -16.92
C PHE A 241 -0.88 -9.22 -15.66
N HIS A 242 -0.09 -9.89 -14.85
CA HIS A 242 0.69 -9.27 -13.79
C HIS A 242 2.15 -9.20 -14.20
N THR A 243 2.84 -8.16 -13.81
CA THR A 243 4.28 -8.00 -14.02
C THR A 243 5.09 -9.11 -13.32
N TYR A 244 4.59 -9.59 -12.17
CA TYR A 244 5.17 -10.71 -11.44
C TYR A 244 4.30 -11.97 -11.58
N VAL A 245 4.81 -12.96 -12.29
CA VAL A 245 4.14 -14.26 -12.50
C VAL A 245 4.66 -15.27 -11.49
N THR A 246 3.77 -15.91 -10.75
CA THR A 246 4.11 -16.99 -9.81
C THR A 246 2.96 -17.97 -9.66
N ASN A 247 3.26 -19.19 -9.17
CA ASN A 247 2.25 -20.19 -8.89
C ASN A 247 1.41 -19.79 -7.66
N TYR A 248 0.08 -19.98 -7.74
CA TYR A 248 -0.84 -19.70 -6.63
C TYR A 248 -0.53 -20.52 -5.37
N SER A 249 0.05 -21.71 -5.50
CA SER A 249 0.49 -22.52 -4.35
C SER A 249 1.42 -21.75 -3.41
N LYS A 250 2.20 -20.80 -3.94
CA LYS A 250 3.05 -19.93 -3.11
C LYS A 250 2.22 -19.09 -2.12
N TYR A 251 1.03 -18.65 -2.52
CA TYR A 251 0.15 -17.84 -1.67
C TYR A 251 -0.68 -18.69 -0.71
N LEU A 252 -0.98 -19.94 -1.08
CA LEU A 252 -1.69 -20.88 -0.22
C LEU A 252 -0.79 -21.48 0.87
N ASN A 253 0.51 -21.48 0.65
CA ASN A 253 1.46 -21.92 1.67
C ASN A 253 1.46 -20.95 2.87
N GLY A 254 1.25 -21.50 4.06
CA GLY A 254 1.11 -20.74 5.30
C GLY A 254 -0.24 -20.06 5.48
N ALA A 255 -1.24 -20.34 4.62
CA ALA A 255 -2.62 -19.95 4.83
C ALA A 255 -3.19 -20.64 6.08
N ASN A 256 -3.71 -19.86 7.00
CA ASN A 256 -4.30 -20.36 8.25
C ASN A 256 -5.78 -20.01 8.40
N GLU A 257 -6.26 -19.02 7.66
CA GLU A 257 -7.67 -18.68 7.54
C GLU A 257 -7.99 -18.29 6.11
N GLN A 258 -9.22 -18.52 5.68
CA GLN A 258 -9.66 -18.20 4.33
C GLN A 258 -11.17 -17.90 4.28
N VAL A 259 -11.56 -17.07 3.32
CA VAL A 259 -12.96 -16.74 3.04
C VAL A 259 -13.20 -16.80 1.54
N VAL A 260 -14.43 -17.16 1.13
CA VAL A 260 -14.88 -17.08 -0.26
C VAL A 260 -15.11 -15.61 -0.62
N GLY A 261 -14.60 -15.20 -1.78
CA GLY A 261 -14.66 -13.81 -2.21
C GLY A 261 -13.61 -12.92 -1.55
N ILE A 262 -13.82 -11.61 -1.62
CA ILE A 262 -13.02 -10.62 -0.91
C ILE A 262 -13.41 -10.65 0.56
N TRP A 263 -12.43 -10.51 1.45
CA TRP A 263 -12.68 -10.52 2.90
C TRP A 263 -13.57 -9.34 3.30
N ASP A 264 -14.85 -9.65 3.60
CA ASP A 264 -15.83 -8.63 3.99
C ASP A 264 -15.65 -8.27 5.47
N HIS A 265 -14.95 -7.17 5.69
CA HIS A 265 -14.72 -6.59 7.02
C HIS A 265 -14.36 -5.10 6.88
N PRO A 266 -14.79 -4.23 7.80
CA PRO A 266 -14.52 -2.78 7.76
C PRO A 266 -13.05 -2.40 7.61
N ILE A 267 -12.13 -3.21 8.11
CA ILE A 267 -10.69 -2.96 7.97
C ILE A 267 -10.23 -2.98 6.50
N PHE A 268 -10.95 -3.67 5.62
CA PHE A 268 -10.70 -3.74 4.18
C PHE A 268 -11.69 -2.88 3.37
N GLY A 269 -12.59 -2.17 4.02
CA GLY A 269 -13.61 -1.34 3.37
C GLY A 269 -14.95 -2.05 3.14
N GLY A 270 -15.14 -3.24 3.69
CA GLY A 270 -16.43 -3.94 3.72
C GLY A 270 -17.48 -3.27 4.62
N GLU A 271 -18.71 -3.78 4.61
CA GLU A 271 -19.80 -3.27 5.45
C GLU A 271 -19.54 -3.58 6.94
N ARG A 272 -20.13 -2.74 7.81
CA ARG A 272 -20.07 -2.90 9.28
C ARG A 272 -21.17 -3.81 9.77
#